data_5211f11baa7f8b630c0ae456d954dcf9
#
_entry.id   5211f11baa7f8b630c0ae456d954dcf9
#
_cell.length_a   1.000
_cell.length_b   1.000
_cell.length_c   1.000
_cell.angle_alpha   90.00
_cell.angle_beta   90.00
_cell.angle_gamma   90.00
#
_symmetry.space_group_name_H-M   'P 1'
#
loop_
_entity.id
_entity.type
_entity.pdbx_description
1 polymer ?
#
loop_
_entity_poly.entity_id
_entity_poly.type
_entity_poly.pdbx_seq_one_letter_code
_entity_poly.pdbx_strand_id
1 'polypeptide(L)'
;MLTLAQVLNKSAARLSGLHPAVLAAATALIERSYAVGVPILITQGLRTIAEQDALYAQGRTRPGAIVTNARGGYSYHNYGLAADFALLLPDGSSVSWDMNRDENQNGTRDWLEVVQHAKAIGFEWGGDWTSFKDYPHLQMSFGLSLADLRTGKKPTAAAVEAVVERIKPKEEQAMRTQMKVAVQVNGRKIADGWLENGVTYVPARKISEALGAQIAYHPAANTVEITTIPQKGAIS
;
A
#
# COMPACT_ATOMS: atom_id res chain seq x y z
N MET A 1 10.69 -19.24 16.77
CA MET A 1 10.01 -18.50 15.68
C MET A 1 10.70 -17.15 15.52
N LEU A 2 10.93 -16.68 14.29
CA LEU A 2 11.50 -15.35 14.05
C LEU A 2 10.55 -14.24 14.52
N THR A 3 11.09 -13.13 15.00
CA THR A 3 10.29 -11.93 15.23
C THR A 3 9.99 -11.22 13.90
N LEU A 4 8.93 -10.41 13.85
CA LEU A 4 8.61 -9.60 12.65
C LEU A 4 9.81 -8.74 12.22
N ALA A 5 10.51 -8.11 13.18
CA ALA A 5 11.70 -7.31 12.88
C ALA A 5 12.81 -8.12 12.19
N GLN A 6 13.01 -9.38 12.59
CA GLN A 6 13.97 -10.27 11.93
C GLN A 6 13.53 -10.63 10.52
N VAL A 7 12.23 -10.89 10.28
CA VAL A 7 11.68 -11.19 8.95
C VAL A 7 11.83 -9.97 8.02
N LEU A 8 11.48 -8.78 8.50
CA LEU A 8 11.66 -7.53 7.74
C LEU A 8 13.12 -7.27 7.38
N ASN A 9 14.03 -7.45 8.34
CA ASN A 9 15.47 -7.24 8.11
C ASN A 9 16.04 -8.18 7.03
N LYS A 10 15.55 -9.43 6.94
CA LYS A 10 15.96 -10.38 5.90
C LYS A 10 15.58 -9.91 4.49
N SER A 11 14.49 -9.21 4.35
CA SER A 11 14.01 -8.65 3.08
C SER A 11 14.62 -7.29 2.74
N ALA A 12 15.23 -6.58 3.70
CA ALA A 12 15.61 -5.18 3.58
C ALA A 12 16.47 -4.86 2.34
N ALA A 13 17.47 -5.70 2.04
CA ALA A 13 18.33 -5.49 0.88
C ALA A 13 17.58 -5.58 -0.45
N ARG A 14 16.54 -6.44 -0.52
CA ARG A 14 15.71 -6.62 -1.74
C ARG A 14 14.61 -5.58 -1.86
N LEU A 15 14.22 -4.97 -0.76
CA LEU A 15 13.29 -3.86 -0.73
C LEU A 15 13.92 -2.53 -1.16
N SER A 16 15.25 -2.43 -1.08
CA SER A 16 15.99 -1.23 -1.50
C SER A 16 15.80 -0.95 -2.99
N GLY A 17 15.58 0.32 -3.32
CA GLY A 17 15.39 0.79 -4.71
C GLY A 17 13.99 0.57 -5.29
N LEU A 18 13.07 -0.04 -4.56
CA LEU A 18 11.67 -0.07 -4.97
C LEU A 18 11.07 1.34 -4.96
N HIS A 19 10.06 1.55 -5.82
CA HIS A 19 9.24 2.75 -5.77
C HIS A 19 8.62 2.89 -4.36
N PRO A 20 8.57 4.10 -3.75
CA PRO A 20 8.15 4.28 -2.35
C PRO A 20 6.81 3.61 -2.00
N ALA A 21 5.80 3.69 -2.88
CA ALA A 21 4.52 3.01 -2.67
C ALA A 21 4.64 1.49 -2.72
N VAL A 22 5.50 0.95 -3.59
CA VAL A 22 5.74 -0.51 -3.69
C VAL A 22 6.54 -1.01 -2.50
N LEU A 23 7.52 -0.23 -2.03
CA LEU A 23 8.25 -0.50 -0.79
C LEU A 23 7.29 -0.60 0.41
N ALA A 24 6.42 0.41 0.58
CA ALA A 24 5.43 0.42 1.66
C ALA A 24 4.45 -0.76 1.55
N ALA A 25 3.99 -1.06 0.34
CA ALA A 25 3.09 -2.18 0.07
C ALA A 25 3.75 -3.55 0.34
N ALA A 26 5.00 -3.75 -0.08
CA ALA A 26 5.74 -4.98 0.18
C ALA A 26 6.05 -5.16 1.68
N THR A 27 6.34 -4.08 2.40
CA THR A 27 6.50 -4.09 3.85
C THR A 27 5.18 -4.50 4.53
N ALA A 28 4.06 -3.87 4.17
CA ALA A 28 2.74 -4.23 4.69
C ALA A 28 2.34 -5.68 4.35
N LEU A 29 2.75 -6.19 3.20
CA LEU A 29 2.54 -7.59 2.83
C LEU A 29 3.30 -8.54 3.77
N ILE A 30 4.57 -8.26 4.07
CA ILE A 30 5.37 -9.05 5.03
C ILE A 30 4.68 -9.04 6.40
N GLU A 31 4.24 -7.88 6.87
CA GLU A 31 3.57 -7.71 8.17
C GLU A 31 2.25 -8.49 8.23
N ARG A 32 1.39 -8.37 7.21
CA ARG A 32 0.10 -9.08 7.15
C ARG A 32 0.28 -10.59 7.07
N SER A 33 1.22 -11.05 6.25
CA SER A 33 1.52 -12.49 6.12
C SER A 33 2.09 -13.05 7.42
N TYR A 34 3.00 -12.31 8.08
CA TYR A 34 3.54 -12.70 9.38
C TYR A 34 2.45 -12.79 10.46
N ALA A 35 1.51 -11.85 10.46
CA ALA A 35 0.42 -11.80 11.46
C ALA A 35 -0.51 -13.02 11.39
N VAL A 36 -0.66 -13.64 10.22
CA VAL A 36 -1.43 -14.89 10.05
C VAL A 36 -0.58 -16.15 10.17
N GLY A 37 0.70 -16.04 10.57
CA GLY A 37 1.59 -17.18 10.77
C GLY A 37 2.27 -17.67 9.48
N VAL A 38 2.26 -16.90 8.41
CA VAL A 38 2.88 -17.20 7.11
C VAL A 38 4.01 -16.20 6.82
N PRO A 39 5.19 -16.32 7.46
CA PRO A 39 6.31 -15.44 7.17
C PRO A 39 6.80 -15.61 5.73
N ILE A 40 7.14 -14.51 5.08
CA ILE A 40 7.67 -14.49 3.71
C ILE A 40 9.01 -13.76 3.63
N LEU A 41 9.78 -14.08 2.60
CA LEU A 41 11.00 -13.38 2.22
C LEU A 41 10.81 -12.74 0.85
N ILE A 42 11.12 -11.44 0.71
CA ILE A 42 11.27 -10.83 -0.61
C ILE A 42 12.61 -11.31 -1.18
N THR A 43 12.53 -12.04 -2.27
CA THR A 43 13.69 -12.69 -2.90
C THR A 43 14.30 -11.83 -4.01
N GLN A 44 13.50 -10.96 -4.64
CA GLN A 44 13.93 -10.01 -5.66
C GLN A 44 13.09 -8.73 -5.58
N GLY A 45 13.73 -7.57 -5.73
CA GLY A 45 13.09 -6.25 -5.86
C GLY A 45 13.52 -5.56 -7.14
N LEU A 46 14.13 -4.35 -7.01
CA LEU A 46 14.69 -3.64 -8.16
C LEU A 46 15.73 -4.51 -8.86
N ARG A 47 15.67 -4.54 -10.19
CA ARG A 47 16.62 -5.21 -11.07
C ARG A 47 17.13 -4.21 -12.09
N THR A 48 18.44 -4.09 -12.24
CA THR A 48 19.03 -3.24 -13.27
C THR A 48 18.75 -3.79 -14.67
N ILE A 49 18.86 -2.93 -15.69
CA ILE A 49 18.75 -3.33 -17.10
C ILE A 49 19.76 -4.44 -17.43
N ALA A 50 21.01 -4.31 -16.96
CA ALA A 50 22.09 -5.27 -17.21
C ALA A 50 21.79 -6.64 -16.55
N GLU A 51 21.29 -6.67 -15.32
CA GLU A 51 20.87 -7.90 -14.65
C GLU A 51 19.73 -8.58 -15.40
N GLN A 52 18.74 -7.80 -15.87
CA GLN A 52 17.63 -8.33 -16.65
C GLN A 52 18.11 -8.95 -17.98
N ASP A 53 19.04 -8.28 -18.67
CA ASP A 53 19.62 -8.79 -19.92
C ASP A 53 20.45 -10.06 -19.67
N ALA A 54 21.17 -10.14 -18.54
CA ALA A 54 21.89 -11.35 -18.15
C ALA A 54 20.94 -12.53 -17.90
N LEU A 55 19.81 -12.31 -17.23
CA LEU A 55 18.76 -13.33 -17.05
C LEU A 55 18.10 -13.74 -18.38
N TYR A 56 17.85 -12.76 -19.27
CA TYR A 56 17.29 -13.06 -20.59
C TYR A 56 18.27 -13.87 -21.47
N ALA A 57 19.56 -13.66 -21.33
CA ALA A 57 20.59 -14.42 -22.07
C ALA A 57 20.67 -15.89 -21.60
N GLN A 58 20.30 -16.19 -20.35
CA GLN A 58 20.31 -17.54 -19.80
C GLN A 58 19.36 -18.48 -20.58
N GLY A 59 19.84 -19.64 -20.97
CA GLY A 59 19.11 -20.59 -21.81
C GLY A 59 18.94 -20.20 -23.29
N ARG A 60 19.56 -19.02 -23.70
CA ARG A 60 19.55 -18.55 -25.11
C ARG A 60 20.97 -18.41 -25.65
N THR A 61 21.74 -17.49 -25.11
CA THR A 61 23.14 -17.21 -25.48
C THR A 61 24.13 -17.59 -24.38
N ARG A 62 23.63 -17.94 -23.20
CA ARG A 62 24.38 -18.47 -22.06
C ARG A 62 23.77 -19.79 -21.59
N PRO A 63 24.56 -20.71 -20.99
CA PRO A 63 24.06 -21.94 -20.43
C PRO A 63 22.97 -21.73 -19.38
N GLY A 64 22.08 -22.72 -19.19
CA GLY A 64 21.02 -22.75 -18.19
C GLY A 64 19.64 -22.86 -18.80
N ALA A 65 18.61 -22.89 -17.96
CA ALA A 65 17.22 -22.86 -18.39
C ALA A 65 16.76 -21.42 -18.65
N ILE A 66 15.76 -21.25 -19.53
CA ILE A 66 15.10 -19.96 -19.72
C ILE A 66 14.31 -19.61 -18.46
N VAL A 67 14.66 -18.52 -17.81
CA VAL A 67 14.04 -18.06 -16.55
C VAL A 67 13.19 -16.80 -16.73
N THR A 68 13.30 -16.12 -17.87
CA THR A 68 12.49 -14.95 -18.20
C THR A 68 12.35 -14.76 -19.71
N ASN A 69 11.22 -14.20 -20.12
CA ASN A 69 10.99 -13.76 -21.52
C ASN A 69 11.21 -12.24 -21.68
N ALA A 70 11.48 -11.51 -20.61
CA ALA A 70 11.66 -10.07 -20.63
C ALA A 70 13.15 -9.70 -20.79
N ARG A 71 13.46 -8.84 -21.77
CA ARG A 71 14.76 -8.17 -21.89
C ARG A 71 14.86 -7.00 -20.92
N GLY A 72 16.04 -6.42 -20.81
CA GLY A 72 16.27 -5.18 -20.09
C GLY A 72 15.31 -4.07 -20.53
N GLY A 73 14.66 -3.40 -19.55
CA GLY A 73 13.62 -2.41 -19.79
C GLY A 73 12.22 -2.98 -20.09
N TYR A 74 12.05 -4.30 -20.10
CA TYR A 74 10.78 -4.97 -20.38
C TYR A 74 10.27 -5.77 -19.18
N SER A 75 10.64 -5.37 -17.97
CA SER A 75 10.16 -5.92 -16.72
C SER A 75 9.83 -4.80 -15.75
N TYR A 76 8.75 -4.92 -14.97
CA TYR A 76 8.41 -3.96 -13.91
C TYR A 76 9.47 -3.90 -12.80
N HIS A 77 10.28 -4.95 -12.62
CA HIS A 77 11.45 -4.93 -11.75
C HIS A 77 12.46 -3.84 -12.14
N ASN A 78 12.59 -3.51 -13.43
CA ASN A 78 13.53 -2.49 -13.89
C ASN A 78 13.15 -1.06 -13.46
N TYR A 79 11.91 -0.89 -13.02
CA TYR A 79 11.35 0.39 -12.58
C TYR A 79 11.05 0.43 -11.08
N GLY A 80 11.45 -0.63 -10.33
CA GLY A 80 11.15 -0.77 -8.92
C GLY A 80 9.65 -0.97 -8.63
N LEU A 81 8.90 -1.47 -9.61
CA LEU A 81 7.45 -1.66 -9.52
C LEU A 81 7.04 -3.12 -9.34
N ALA A 82 8.00 -4.02 -9.12
CA ALA A 82 7.74 -5.44 -8.89
C ALA A 82 8.65 -5.98 -7.77
N ALA A 83 8.16 -7.03 -7.12
CA ALA A 83 8.89 -7.81 -6.13
C ALA A 83 8.52 -9.29 -6.26
N ASP A 84 9.49 -10.17 -6.09
CA ASP A 84 9.26 -11.61 -5.98
C ASP A 84 9.34 -12.03 -4.52
N PHE A 85 8.50 -12.98 -4.10
CA PHE A 85 8.49 -13.51 -2.75
C PHE A 85 8.62 -15.04 -2.72
N ALA A 86 9.00 -15.56 -1.56
CA ALA A 86 8.90 -16.97 -1.22
C ALA A 86 8.45 -17.13 0.24
N LEU A 87 7.92 -18.30 0.60
CA LEU A 87 7.59 -18.63 1.99
C LEU A 87 8.89 -18.81 2.78
N LEU A 88 9.04 -18.10 3.89
CA LEU A 88 10.20 -18.23 4.76
C LEU A 88 9.96 -19.36 5.77
N LEU A 89 10.85 -20.36 5.78
CA LEU A 89 10.71 -21.50 6.65
C LEU A 89 11.02 -21.17 8.13
N PRO A 90 10.53 -21.99 9.08
CA PRO A 90 10.75 -21.78 10.52
C PRO A 90 12.20 -21.71 10.96
N ASP A 91 13.13 -22.31 10.19
CA ASP A 91 14.58 -22.21 10.43
C ASP A 91 15.12 -20.78 10.21
N GLY A 92 14.33 -19.94 9.58
CA GLY A 92 14.65 -18.56 9.30
C GLY A 92 15.77 -18.34 8.27
N SER A 93 16.23 -19.36 7.58
CA SER A 93 17.31 -19.28 6.59
C SER A 93 16.91 -19.85 5.23
N SER A 94 16.02 -20.81 5.21
CA SER A 94 15.53 -21.48 4.01
C SER A 94 14.19 -20.92 3.56
N VAL A 95 13.88 -21.08 2.28
CA VAL A 95 12.58 -20.72 1.70
C VAL A 95 11.92 -21.94 1.06
N SER A 96 10.59 -21.93 1.00
CA SER A 96 9.80 -22.90 0.27
C SER A 96 9.10 -22.25 -0.93
N TRP A 97 9.11 -22.97 -2.04
CA TRP A 97 8.38 -22.65 -3.28
C TRP A 97 7.16 -23.57 -3.45
N ASP A 98 6.84 -24.37 -2.42
CA ASP A 98 5.72 -25.30 -2.46
C ASP A 98 4.39 -24.55 -2.34
N MET A 99 3.64 -24.56 -3.44
CA MET A 99 2.32 -23.93 -3.57
C MET A 99 1.22 -24.65 -2.74
N ASN A 100 1.49 -25.84 -2.19
CA ASN A 100 0.50 -26.63 -1.44
C ASN A 100 0.76 -26.61 0.07
N ARG A 101 1.82 -25.93 0.51
CA ARG A 101 2.16 -25.82 1.92
C ARG A 101 1.04 -25.13 2.71
N ASP A 102 0.75 -25.64 3.90
CA ASP A 102 -0.15 -25.08 4.91
C ASP A 102 0.53 -25.26 6.28
N GLU A 103 1.52 -24.41 6.58
CA GLU A 103 2.34 -24.48 7.80
C GLU A 103 1.58 -24.01 9.02
N ASN A 104 0.71 -23.02 8.87
CA ASN A 104 -0.13 -22.49 9.95
C ASN A 104 -1.35 -23.37 10.25
N GLN A 105 -1.58 -24.44 9.46
CA GLN A 105 -2.61 -25.46 9.61
C GLN A 105 -4.04 -24.90 9.70
N ASN A 106 -4.31 -23.82 8.96
CA ASN A 106 -5.63 -23.20 8.93
C ASN A 106 -6.54 -23.74 7.80
N GLY A 107 -6.07 -24.71 7.00
CA GLY A 107 -6.76 -25.30 5.87
C GLY A 107 -6.67 -24.50 4.57
N THR A 108 -5.95 -23.39 4.59
CA THR A 108 -5.68 -22.58 3.40
C THR A 108 -4.19 -22.70 3.04
N ARG A 109 -3.88 -22.80 1.76
CA ARG A 109 -2.48 -22.85 1.32
C ARG A 109 -1.79 -21.54 1.60
N ASP A 110 -0.67 -21.57 2.30
CA ASP A 110 0.12 -20.39 2.71
C ASP A 110 0.38 -19.42 1.53
N TRP A 111 0.75 -19.97 0.37
CA TRP A 111 1.03 -19.17 -0.82
C TRP A 111 -0.18 -18.34 -1.26
N LEU A 112 -1.37 -18.95 -1.24
CA LEU A 112 -2.60 -18.29 -1.65
C LEU A 112 -3.05 -17.25 -0.61
N GLU A 113 -2.77 -17.45 0.68
CA GLU A 113 -3.01 -16.43 1.71
C GLU A 113 -2.15 -15.18 1.45
N VAL A 114 -0.86 -15.38 1.15
CA VAL A 114 0.04 -14.27 0.78
C VAL A 114 -0.49 -13.55 -0.46
N VAL A 115 -0.90 -14.29 -1.49
CA VAL A 115 -1.48 -13.70 -2.73
C VAL A 115 -2.77 -12.93 -2.45
N GLN A 116 -3.64 -13.41 -1.56
CA GLN A 116 -4.86 -12.69 -1.16
C GLN A 116 -4.50 -11.37 -0.49
N HIS A 117 -3.54 -11.36 0.44
CA HIS A 117 -3.04 -10.13 1.06
C HIS A 117 -2.41 -9.18 0.02
N ALA A 118 -1.61 -9.69 -0.89
CA ALA A 118 -0.99 -8.90 -1.95
C ALA A 118 -2.03 -8.22 -2.84
N LYS A 119 -3.04 -8.97 -3.30
CA LYS A 119 -4.15 -8.42 -4.11
C LYS A 119 -4.96 -7.38 -3.35
N ALA A 120 -5.24 -7.60 -2.06
CA ALA A 120 -5.94 -6.64 -1.22
C ALA A 120 -5.17 -5.32 -1.04
N ILE A 121 -3.84 -5.38 -1.04
CA ILE A 121 -2.95 -4.20 -1.03
C ILE A 121 -2.95 -3.49 -2.40
N GLY A 122 -3.15 -4.24 -3.49
CA GLY A 122 -3.20 -3.71 -4.86
C GLY A 122 -2.12 -4.25 -5.79
N PHE A 123 -1.43 -5.32 -5.40
CA PHE A 123 -0.55 -6.04 -6.31
C PHE A 123 -1.33 -6.85 -7.36
N GLU A 124 -0.82 -6.89 -8.54
CA GLU A 124 -1.12 -7.86 -9.58
C GLU A 124 -0.21 -9.07 -9.38
N TRP A 125 -0.73 -10.29 -9.54
CA TRP A 125 0.03 -11.53 -9.32
C TRP A 125 0.35 -12.23 -10.64
N GLY A 126 1.60 -12.62 -10.85
CA GLY A 126 2.04 -13.33 -12.04
C GLY A 126 1.43 -14.73 -12.21
N GLY A 127 0.90 -15.32 -11.14
CA GLY A 127 0.14 -16.58 -11.19
C GLY A 127 -1.22 -16.47 -11.89
N ASP A 128 -1.76 -15.26 -12.06
CA ASP A 128 -3.00 -15.02 -12.82
C ASP A 128 -2.77 -14.94 -14.34
N TRP A 129 -1.52 -14.83 -14.79
CA TRP A 129 -1.24 -14.69 -16.22
C TRP A 129 -1.68 -15.94 -17.00
N THR A 130 -2.20 -15.74 -18.19
CA THR A 130 -2.67 -16.83 -19.05
C THR A 130 -1.55 -17.62 -19.69
N SER A 131 -0.39 -16.97 -19.89
CA SER A 131 0.83 -17.59 -20.44
C SER A 131 2.01 -17.26 -19.54
N PHE A 132 2.96 -18.18 -19.43
CA PHE A 132 4.18 -18.01 -18.63
C PHE A 132 3.88 -17.54 -17.21
N LYS A 133 3.14 -18.36 -16.45
CA LYS A 133 2.81 -18.08 -15.05
C LYS A 133 4.09 -17.92 -14.22
N ASP A 134 4.14 -16.84 -13.44
CA ASP A 134 5.24 -16.54 -12.54
C ASP A 134 4.69 -16.40 -11.11
N TYR A 135 4.70 -17.48 -10.38
CA TYR A 135 4.06 -17.55 -9.05
C TYR A 135 4.71 -16.65 -8.00
N PRO A 136 6.05 -16.47 -7.96
CA PRO A 136 6.69 -15.52 -7.06
C PRO A 136 6.33 -14.05 -7.33
N HIS A 137 6.01 -13.71 -8.57
CA HIS A 137 5.96 -12.35 -9.06
C HIS A 137 4.74 -11.57 -8.62
N LEU A 138 5.00 -10.41 -8.02
CA LEU A 138 4.03 -9.39 -7.65
C LEU A 138 4.44 -8.07 -8.29
N GLN A 139 3.51 -7.34 -8.92
CA GLN A 139 3.78 -6.03 -9.52
C GLN A 139 2.68 -5.02 -9.23
N MET A 140 3.01 -3.73 -9.31
CA MET A 140 2.07 -2.63 -9.32
C MET A 140 2.29 -1.81 -10.59
N SER A 141 1.45 -2.00 -11.59
CA SER A 141 1.55 -1.27 -12.85
C SER A 141 1.14 0.20 -12.71
N PHE A 142 0.31 0.56 -11.74
CA PHE A 142 -0.32 1.88 -11.60
C PHE A 142 -1.05 2.33 -12.89
N GLY A 143 -1.52 1.36 -13.70
CA GLY A 143 -2.13 1.61 -14.99
C GLY A 143 -1.14 1.97 -16.12
N LEU A 144 0.18 1.88 -15.87
CA LEU A 144 1.22 2.14 -16.86
C LEU A 144 1.66 0.84 -17.54
N SER A 145 1.74 0.86 -18.85
CA SER A 145 2.39 -0.20 -19.62
C SER A 145 3.91 -0.08 -19.53
N LEU A 146 4.62 -1.17 -19.85
CA LEU A 146 6.09 -1.13 -19.99
C LEU A 146 6.54 -0.14 -21.09
N ALA A 147 5.72 0.12 -22.11
CA ALA A 147 6.00 1.13 -23.11
C ALA A 147 5.95 2.54 -22.50
N ASP A 148 4.97 2.82 -21.65
CA ASP A 148 4.88 4.09 -20.92
C ASP A 148 6.09 4.31 -20.00
N LEU A 149 6.47 3.29 -19.25
CA LEU A 149 7.61 3.34 -18.34
C LEU A 149 8.93 3.59 -19.10
N ARG A 150 9.12 2.97 -20.26
CA ARG A 150 10.30 3.21 -21.12
C ARG A 150 10.35 4.61 -21.69
N THR A 151 9.22 5.29 -21.85
CA THR A 151 9.17 6.71 -22.23
C THR A 151 9.35 7.67 -21.05
N GLY A 152 9.58 7.13 -19.83
CA GLY A 152 9.81 7.93 -18.63
C GLY A 152 8.53 8.35 -17.89
N LYS A 153 7.35 7.84 -18.28
CA LYS A 153 6.12 8.08 -17.51
C LYS A 153 6.25 7.47 -16.11
N LYS A 154 5.63 8.11 -15.14
CA LYS A 154 5.65 7.72 -13.73
C LYS A 154 4.23 7.56 -13.19
N PRO A 155 4.03 6.76 -12.12
CA PRO A 155 2.76 6.68 -11.42
C PRO A 155 2.23 8.06 -11.03
N THR A 156 0.93 8.27 -11.18
CA THR A 156 0.27 9.50 -10.75
C THR A 156 0.16 9.54 -9.23
N ALA A 157 0.11 10.75 -8.65
CA ALA A 157 -0.07 10.92 -7.21
C ALA A 157 -1.36 10.23 -6.70
N ALA A 158 -2.45 10.29 -7.46
CA ALA A 158 -3.71 9.64 -7.12
C ALA A 158 -3.59 8.11 -7.08
N ALA A 159 -2.86 7.49 -8.04
CA ALA A 159 -2.64 6.05 -8.05
C ALA A 159 -1.74 5.60 -6.89
N VAL A 160 -0.75 6.39 -6.51
CA VAL A 160 0.10 6.17 -5.34
C VAL A 160 -0.72 6.27 -4.05
N GLU A 161 -1.52 7.32 -3.90
CA GLU A 161 -2.39 7.53 -2.73
C GLU A 161 -3.37 6.37 -2.53
N ALA A 162 -3.94 5.84 -3.61
CA ALA A 162 -4.83 4.68 -3.54
C ALA A 162 -4.16 3.43 -2.94
N VAL A 163 -2.85 3.24 -3.14
CA VAL A 163 -2.09 2.16 -2.49
C VAL A 163 -1.86 2.47 -1.02
N VAL A 164 -1.46 3.71 -0.71
CA VAL A 164 -1.25 4.16 0.69
C VAL A 164 -2.50 3.94 1.52
N GLU A 165 -3.69 4.25 0.99
CA GLU A 165 -4.95 4.01 1.69
C GLU A 165 -5.22 2.51 1.96
N ARG A 166 -4.86 1.60 1.04
CA ARG A 166 -5.07 0.15 1.22
C ARG A 166 -4.13 -0.50 2.24
N ILE A 167 -2.96 0.08 2.48
CA ILE A 167 -2.00 -0.46 3.44
C ILE A 167 -2.25 0.01 4.87
N LYS A 168 -3.04 1.06 5.07
CA LYS A 168 -3.40 1.53 6.42
C LYS A 168 -4.05 0.42 7.24
N PRO A 169 -3.83 0.38 8.56
CA PRO A 169 -4.52 -0.55 9.45
C PRO A 169 -6.04 -0.48 9.28
N LYS A 170 -6.71 -1.64 9.39
CA LYS A 170 -8.18 -1.68 9.26
C LYS A 170 -8.89 -0.78 10.26
N GLU A 171 -8.33 -0.61 11.45
CA GLU A 171 -8.83 0.31 12.48
C GLU A 171 -8.77 1.77 12.00
N GLU A 172 -7.68 2.17 11.36
CA GLU A 172 -7.55 3.51 10.78
C GLU A 172 -8.46 3.69 9.56
N GLN A 173 -8.66 2.63 8.76
CA GLN A 173 -9.64 2.63 7.66
C GLN A 173 -11.07 2.66 8.20
N ALA A 174 -11.37 1.92 9.27
CA ALA A 174 -12.69 1.91 9.93
C ALA A 174 -12.99 3.24 10.61
N MET A 175 -11.98 3.90 11.20
CA MET A 175 -12.11 5.26 11.72
C MET A 175 -12.50 6.26 10.62
N ARG A 176 -12.11 6.03 9.36
CA ARG A 176 -12.54 6.83 8.21
C ARG A 176 -13.90 6.43 7.64
N THR A 177 -14.43 5.26 8.01
CA THR A 177 -15.84 4.88 7.77
C THR A 177 -16.75 5.55 8.80
N GLN A 178 -16.35 6.72 9.27
CA GLN A 178 -17.16 7.57 10.12
C GLN A 178 -18.40 7.97 9.35
N MET A 179 -19.54 7.85 9.99
CA MET A 179 -20.80 8.23 9.36
C MET A 179 -20.71 9.71 8.97
N LYS A 180 -20.70 9.98 7.68
CA LYS A 180 -20.70 11.35 7.16
C LYS A 180 -21.99 12.01 7.57
N VAL A 181 -21.90 13.15 8.26
CA VAL A 181 -23.05 13.94 8.69
C VAL A 181 -23.06 15.29 7.98
N ALA A 182 -24.25 15.72 7.55
CA ALA A 182 -24.40 17.06 6.98
C ALA A 182 -24.47 18.08 8.12
N VAL A 183 -23.58 19.08 8.08
CA VAL A 183 -23.58 20.19 9.03
C VAL A 183 -24.45 21.32 8.45
N GLN A 184 -25.52 21.66 9.15
CA GLN A 184 -26.44 22.70 8.74
C GLN A 184 -26.48 23.84 9.76
N VAL A 185 -26.56 25.07 9.28
CA VAL A 185 -26.82 26.27 10.08
C VAL A 185 -28.06 26.95 9.49
N ASN A 186 -29.06 27.19 10.32
CA ASN A 186 -30.33 27.76 9.91
C ASN A 186 -30.98 27.05 8.71
N GLY A 187 -30.93 25.71 8.69
CA GLY A 187 -31.50 24.88 7.64
C GLY A 187 -30.68 24.78 6.36
N ARG A 188 -29.59 25.51 6.24
CA ARG A 188 -28.70 25.50 5.06
C ARG A 188 -27.46 24.63 5.34
N LYS A 189 -27.19 23.67 4.46
CA LYS A 189 -25.96 22.88 4.53
C LYS A 189 -24.75 23.79 4.27
N ILE A 190 -23.78 23.77 5.21
CA ILE A 190 -22.57 24.60 5.14
C ILE A 190 -21.29 23.75 4.97
N ALA A 191 -21.32 22.51 5.43
CA ALA A 191 -20.19 21.60 5.36
C ALA A 191 -20.63 20.14 5.54
N ASP A 192 -19.67 19.24 5.40
CA ASP A 192 -19.77 17.86 5.90
C ASP A 192 -18.91 17.76 7.17
N GLY A 193 -19.42 17.00 8.14
CA GLY A 193 -18.72 16.55 9.34
C GLY A 193 -18.72 15.02 9.40
N TRP A 194 -18.31 14.46 10.52
CA TRP A 194 -18.34 13.00 10.76
C TRP A 194 -18.69 12.68 12.21
N LEU A 195 -19.35 11.55 12.39
CA LEU A 195 -19.70 10.98 13.70
C LEU A 195 -18.74 9.84 14.01
N GLU A 196 -18.08 9.89 15.15
CA GLU A 196 -17.13 8.89 15.63
C GLU A 196 -17.36 8.64 17.12
N ASN A 197 -17.56 7.38 17.50
CA ASN A 197 -17.74 6.97 18.90
C ASN A 197 -18.77 7.84 19.68
N GLY A 198 -19.86 8.24 19.01
CA GLY A 198 -20.88 9.09 19.61
C GLY A 198 -20.52 10.59 19.66
N VAL A 199 -19.35 10.98 19.17
CA VAL A 199 -18.90 12.39 19.07
C VAL A 199 -19.00 12.86 17.63
N THR A 200 -19.66 13.99 17.40
CA THR A 200 -19.77 14.60 16.09
C THR A 200 -18.63 15.62 15.91
N TYR A 201 -17.77 15.38 14.94
CA TYR A 201 -16.71 16.30 14.54
C TYR A 201 -17.20 17.18 13.38
N VAL A 202 -17.03 18.48 13.52
CA VAL A 202 -17.52 19.45 12.56
C VAL A 202 -16.45 20.51 12.27
N PRO A 203 -16.40 21.06 11.04
CA PRO A 203 -15.42 22.10 10.70
C PRO A 203 -15.75 23.42 11.43
N ALA A 204 -15.10 23.66 12.57
CA ALA A 204 -15.36 24.80 13.45
C ALA A 204 -15.34 26.14 12.69
N ARG A 205 -14.39 26.31 11.74
CA ARG A 205 -14.31 27.55 10.93
C ARG A 205 -15.58 27.79 10.11
N LYS A 206 -16.09 26.74 9.45
CA LYS A 206 -17.32 26.88 8.63
C LYS A 206 -18.54 27.21 9.46
N ILE A 207 -18.64 26.65 10.66
CA ILE A 207 -19.72 26.95 11.60
C ILE A 207 -19.60 28.38 12.10
N SER A 208 -18.41 28.80 12.53
CA SER A 208 -18.17 30.16 13.02
C SER A 208 -18.49 31.19 11.96
N GLU A 209 -18.01 31.01 10.73
CA GLU A 209 -18.30 31.90 9.59
C GLU A 209 -19.82 31.96 9.31
N ALA A 210 -20.53 30.84 9.32
CA ALA A 210 -21.97 30.79 9.07
C ALA A 210 -22.81 31.41 10.18
N LEU A 211 -22.29 31.51 11.40
CA LEU A 211 -22.90 32.20 12.56
C LEU A 211 -22.41 33.64 12.72
N GLY A 212 -21.56 34.16 11.80
CA GLY A 212 -21.02 35.51 11.90
C GLY A 212 -19.99 35.70 13.01
N ALA A 213 -19.36 34.60 13.48
CA ALA A 213 -18.31 34.62 14.47
C ALA A 213 -16.92 34.59 13.83
N GLN A 214 -15.92 35.13 14.52
CA GLN A 214 -14.52 35.03 14.16
C GLN A 214 -13.91 33.78 14.83
N ILE A 215 -12.93 33.16 14.17
CA ILE A 215 -12.19 31.99 14.70
C ILE A 215 -10.70 32.23 14.56
N ALA A 216 -9.96 32.01 15.65
CA ALA A 216 -8.49 32.01 15.69
C ALA A 216 -7.97 30.70 16.27
N TYR A 217 -6.84 30.23 15.75
CA TYR A 217 -6.09 29.10 16.34
C TYR A 217 -4.80 29.61 16.94
N HIS A 218 -4.56 29.27 18.19
CA HIS A 218 -3.38 29.64 18.98
C HIS A 218 -2.49 28.40 19.17
N PRO A 219 -1.51 28.17 18.28
CA PRO A 219 -0.72 26.92 18.30
C PRO A 219 0.11 26.76 19.58
N ALA A 220 0.61 27.84 20.17
CA ALA A 220 1.40 27.77 21.40
C ALA A 220 0.58 27.29 22.62
N ALA A 221 -0.73 27.57 22.63
CA ALA A 221 -1.67 27.15 23.68
C ALA A 221 -2.50 25.94 23.27
N ASN A 222 -2.34 25.45 22.04
CA ASN A 222 -3.17 24.41 21.42
C ASN A 222 -4.68 24.68 21.57
N THR A 223 -5.10 25.94 21.36
CA THR A 223 -6.47 26.42 21.61
C THR A 223 -7.07 26.99 20.36
N VAL A 224 -8.35 26.68 20.13
CA VAL A 224 -9.20 27.35 19.14
C VAL A 224 -10.10 28.33 19.89
N GLU A 225 -10.02 29.60 19.54
CA GLU A 225 -10.87 30.65 20.07
C GLU A 225 -11.95 31.03 19.05
N ILE A 226 -13.21 31.06 19.48
CA ILE A 226 -14.35 31.48 18.68
C ILE A 226 -14.98 32.72 19.36
N THR A 227 -14.94 33.85 18.68
CA THR A 227 -15.49 35.14 19.20
C THR A 227 -16.73 35.53 18.43
N THR A 228 -17.84 35.60 19.12
CA THR A 228 -19.09 36.10 18.53
C THR A 228 -19.05 37.62 18.41
N ILE A 229 -19.44 38.16 17.24
CA ILE A 229 -19.61 39.60 17.07
C ILE A 229 -20.98 39.94 17.67
N PRO A 230 -21.06 40.84 18.65
CA PRO A 230 -22.36 41.26 19.18
C PRO A 230 -23.22 41.84 18.05
N GLN A 231 -24.38 41.25 17.81
CA GLN A 231 -25.35 41.87 16.90
C GLN A 231 -25.76 43.23 17.49
N LYS A 232 -25.43 44.30 16.77
CA LYS A 232 -25.92 45.62 17.10
C LYS A 232 -27.45 45.60 17.09
N GLY A 233 -28.03 45.72 18.27
CA GLY A 233 -29.34 46.10 18.66
C GLY A 233 -30.50 45.92 17.68
N ALA A 234 -31.35 44.93 17.98
CA ALA A 234 -32.76 45.15 17.79
C ALA A 234 -33.23 46.02 19.00
N ILE A 235 -33.23 47.31 18.80
CA ILE A 235 -33.97 48.20 19.69
C ILE A 235 -35.38 48.25 19.15
N SER A 236 -36.30 47.73 19.96
CA SER A 236 -37.77 47.92 20.06
C SER A 236 -38.52 48.32 18.81
#